data_9e65a9a2b72379b22167af0e261087a7
#
_entry.id   9e65a9a2b72379b22167af0e261087a7
#
_cell.length_a   1.000
_cell.length_b   1.000
_cell.length_c   1.000
_cell.angle_alpha   90.00
_cell.angle_beta   90.00
_cell.angle_gamma   90.00
#
_symmetry.space_group_name_H-M   'P 1'
#
loop_
_entity.id
_entity.type
_entity.pdbx_description
1 polymer ?
#
loop_
_entity_poly.entity_id
_entity_poly.type
_entity_poly.pdbx_seq_one_letter_code
_entity_poly.pdbx_strand_id
1 'polypeptide(L)'
;LRDLRTGKTWMHHPDDLFPAASLIKVPIMIAACYKMKDGQLSLDERLAISRRNRVGGSGSLKWRPDGTKLAVRDLLVYMINESDNTATKMILDRMGLGYVQQQFPRIGLLYTGIYEEGMSIKGGRVAHENYTTAREMTMLLEKIYKGEAVDKPSSEFMLEVLKRPKAVPSRLAKGLPAGWEIAHKTGLLRQACHDSAIFFTPNGDYAMTVLTGQNQSYSQAKTLITKLAHVTFANYAGPRYYAQAPRRRRR
;
A
#
# COMPACT_ATOMS: atom_id res chain seq x y z
N LEU A 1 8.34 -12.02 3.20
CA LEU A 1 7.34 -12.81 2.49
C LEU A 1 6.59 -13.72 3.46
N ARG A 2 5.30 -13.87 3.24
CA ARG A 2 4.40 -14.76 3.96
C ARG A 2 3.59 -15.58 2.97
N ASP A 3 3.72 -16.89 3.00
CA ASP A 3 2.81 -17.82 2.30
C ASP A 3 1.46 -17.80 3.03
N LEU A 4 0.40 -17.40 2.34
CA LEU A 4 -0.92 -17.17 2.95
C LEU A 4 -1.72 -18.47 3.15
N ARG A 5 -1.32 -19.56 2.49
CA ARG A 5 -1.91 -20.89 2.65
C ARG A 5 -1.28 -21.65 3.82
N THR A 6 0.06 -21.65 3.90
CA THR A 6 0.80 -22.47 4.87
C THR A 6 1.22 -21.70 6.12
N GLY A 7 1.22 -20.37 6.06
CA GLY A 7 1.73 -19.50 7.10
C GLY A 7 3.27 -19.44 7.17
N LYS A 8 3.99 -20.12 6.29
CA LYS A 8 5.47 -20.08 6.26
C LYS A 8 5.97 -18.69 5.88
N THR A 9 7.04 -18.26 6.53
CA THR A 9 7.62 -16.92 6.34
C THR A 9 9.10 -17.00 5.95
N TRP A 10 9.53 -16.03 5.14
CA TRP A 10 10.93 -15.74 4.83
C TRP A 10 11.16 -14.26 5.12
N MET A 11 12.13 -13.97 5.97
CA MET A 11 12.35 -12.63 6.51
C MET A 11 13.82 -12.25 6.43
N HIS A 12 14.07 -10.97 6.14
CA HIS A 12 15.37 -10.33 6.20
C HIS A 12 15.17 -8.94 6.77
N HIS A 13 15.73 -8.68 7.93
CA HIS A 13 15.56 -7.42 8.67
C HIS A 13 14.07 -6.96 8.77
N PRO A 14 13.15 -7.85 9.24
CA PRO A 14 11.71 -7.61 9.11
C PRO A 14 11.19 -6.47 9.98
N ASP A 15 11.92 -6.11 11.03
CA ASP A 15 11.53 -5.14 12.04
C ASP A 15 12.32 -3.82 11.96
N ASP A 16 13.24 -3.71 10.99
CA ASP A 16 13.92 -2.44 10.74
C ASP A 16 12.91 -1.36 10.35
N LEU A 17 13.08 -0.17 10.94
CA LEU A 17 12.24 0.98 10.68
C LEU A 17 12.64 1.69 9.39
N PHE A 18 11.66 1.87 8.51
CA PHE A 18 11.80 2.65 7.28
C PHE A 18 10.80 3.79 7.24
N PRO A 19 11.14 4.94 6.63
CA PRO A 19 10.14 5.95 6.27
C PRO A 19 9.02 5.29 5.48
N ALA A 20 7.78 5.35 5.99
CA ALA A 20 6.67 4.58 5.44
C ALA A 20 6.30 4.99 3.99
N ALA A 21 6.64 6.22 3.60
CA ALA A 21 6.18 6.78 2.34
C ALA A 21 4.66 6.57 2.18
N SER A 22 4.22 6.31 0.96
CA SER A 22 2.79 6.08 0.69
C SER A 22 2.26 4.71 1.17
N LEU A 23 3.08 3.85 1.78
CA LEU A 23 2.57 2.63 2.41
C LEU A 23 1.69 2.94 3.63
N ILE A 24 1.91 4.09 4.30
CA ILE A 24 1.08 4.56 5.41
C ILE A 24 -0.41 4.69 5.05
N LYS A 25 -0.75 4.81 3.77
CA LYS A 25 -2.13 4.90 3.28
C LYS A 25 -2.92 3.61 3.46
N VAL A 26 -2.24 2.46 3.61
CA VAL A 26 -2.91 1.18 3.90
C VAL A 26 -3.49 1.19 5.32
N PRO A 27 -2.74 1.44 6.39
CA PRO A 27 -3.33 1.54 7.73
C PRO A 27 -4.31 2.71 7.88
N ILE A 28 -4.16 3.82 7.12
CA ILE A 28 -5.19 4.89 7.08
C ILE A 28 -6.51 4.34 6.52
N MET A 29 -6.46 3.54 5.45
CA MET A 29 -7.66 2.91 4.87
C MET A 29 -8.32 1.94 5.88
N ILE A 30 -7.54 1.16 6.62
CA ILE A 30 -8.04 0.26 7.67
C ILE A 30 -8.72 1.09 8.78
N ALA A 31 -8.10 2.19 9.22
CA ALA A 31 -8.68 3.08 10.22
C ALA A 31 -10.02 3.70 9.75
N ALA A 32 -10.12 4.06 8.45
CA ALA A 32 -11.39 4.52 7.87
C ALA A 32 -12.46 3.43 7.94
N CYS A 33 -12.12 2.17 7.66
CA CYS A 33 -13.03 1.03 7.77
C CYS A 33 -13.49 0.80 9.23
N TYR A 34 -12.61 0.97 10.22
CA TYR A 34 -13.05 0.94 11.63
C TYR A 34 -14.05 2.04 11.93
N LYS A 35 -13.81 3.27 11.47
CA LYS A 35 -14.72 4.39 11.66
C LYS A 35 -16.07 4.17 10.98
N MET A 36 -16.08 3.48 9.84
CA MET A 36 -17.32 3.06 9.16
C MET A 36 -18.06 1.99 9.94
N LYS A 37 -17.36 0.98 10.45
CA LYS A 37 -17.95 -0.06 11.30
C LYS A 37 -18.60 0.50 12.54
N ASP A 38 -18.01 1.54 13.13
CA ASP A 38 -18.53 2.24 14.30
C ASP A 38 -19.67 3.24 13.95
N GLY A 39 -20.16 3.28 12.69
CA GLY A 39 -21.23 4.15 12.22
C GLY A 39 -20.88 5.64 12.13
N GLN A 40 -19.59 6.00 12.27
CA GLN A 40 -19.13 7.39 12.34
C GLN A 40 -18.62 7.94 10.99
N LEU A 41 -18.57 7.10 9.97
CA LEU A 41 -18.20 7.43 8.58
C LEU A 41 -19.01 6.55 7.63
N SER A 42 -19.39 7.08 6.46
CA SER A 42 -20.05 6.30 5.41
C SER A 42 -19.26 6.36 4.12
N LEU A 43 -19.25 5.26 3.36
CA LEU A 43 -18.66 5.23 2.01
C LEU A 43 -19.31 6.23 1.06
N ASP A 44 -20.59 6.54 1.26
CA ASP A 44 -21.37 7.43 0.41
C ASP A 44 -21.34 8.89 0.91
N GLU A 45 -20.75 9.15 2.09
CA GLU A 45 -20.53 10.51 2.58
C GLU A 45 -19.67 11.30 1.59
N ARG A 46 -20.11 12.52 1.25
CA ARG A 46 -19.46 13.35 0.24
C ARG A 46 -18.66 14.47 0.87
N LEU A 47 -17.37 14.53 0.56
CA LEU A 47 -16.44 15.56 1.01
C LEU A 47 -16.07 16.48 -0.15
N ALA A 48 -15.96 17.78 0.11
CA ALA A 48 -15.62 18.77 -0.91
C ALA A 48 -14.13 19.09 -0.92
N ILE A 49 -13.56 19.17 -2.11
CA ILE A 49 -12.19 19.70 -2.29
C ILE A 49 -12.17 21.18 -1.96
N SER A 50 -11.17 21.61 -1.21
CA SER A 50 -10.91 23.01 -0.88
C SER A 50 -9.42 23.32 -0.92
N ARG A 51 -9.06 24.59 -0.92
CA ARG A 51 -7.64 25.01 -0.86
C ARG A 51 -6.92 24.43 0.36
N ARG A 52 -7.61 24.22 1.49
CA ARG A 52 -7.01 23.73 2.75
C ARG A 52 -6.56 22.28 2.67
N ASN A 53 -7.26 21.45 1.89
CA ASN A 53 -6.94 20.03 1.76
C ASN A 53 -6.16 19.68 0.48
N ARG A 54 -5.80 20.66 -0.35
CA ARG A 54 -4.93 20.44 -1.52
C ARG A 54 -3.50 20.18 -1.07
N VAL A 55 -2.98 19.04 -1.48
CA VAL A 55 -1.60 18.63 -1.21
C VAL A 55 -0.90 18.31 -2.53
N GLY A 56 0.31 18.83 -2.69
CA GLY A 56 1.15 18.56 -3.85
C GLY A 56 1.62 17.08 -3.95
N GLY A 57 2.53 16.81 -4.87
CA GLY A 57 3.07 15.46 -5.10
C GLY A 57 2.11 14.56 -5.87
N SER A 58 1.92 13.32 -5.43
CA SER A 58 1.13 12.30 -6.15
C SER A 58 -0.36 12.58 -6.17
N GLY A 59 -1.02 12.13 -7.24
CA GLY A 59 -2.46 12.18 -7.42
C GLY A 59 -2.94 13.32 -8.28
N SER A 60 -4.18 13.19 -8.76
CA SER A 60 -4.83 14.10 -9.70
C SER A 60 -5.82 15.06 -9.05
N LEU A 61 -6.31 14.78 -7.83
CA LEU A 61 -7.35 15.58 -7.18
C LEU A 61 -6.93 17.03 -6.89
N LYS A 62 -5.65 17.28 -6.72
CA LYS A 62 -5.10 18.64 -6.55
C LYS A 62 -5.43 19.59 -7.71
N TRP A 63 -5.78 19.06 -8.89
CA TRP A 63 -6.13 19.83 -10.08
C TRP A 63 -7.64 20.01 -10.29
N ARG A 64 -8.47 19.35 -9.47
CA ARG A 64 -9.92 19.50 -9.53
C ARG A 64 -10.36 20.85 -8.95
N PRO A 65 -11.45 21.46 -9.46
CA PRO A 65 -11.99 22.71 -8.94
C PRO A 65 -12.35 22.62 -7.45
N ASP A 66 -12.27 23.76 -6.74
CA ASP A 66 -12.81 23.88 -5.37
C ASP A 66 -14.33 23.61 -5.39
N GLY A 67 -14.82 22.99 -4.30
CA GLY A 67 -16.22 22.58 -4.20
C GLY A 67 -16.55 21.25 -4.89
N THR A 68 -15.63 20.64 -5.66
CA THR A 68 -15.84 19.29 -6.21
C THR A 68 -16.09 18.31 -5.07
N LYS A 69 -17.28 17.68 -5.07
CA LYS A 69 -17.68 16.70 -4.05
C LYS A 69 -17.39 15.27 -4.50
N LEU A 70 -16.66 14.51 -3.69
CA LEU A 70 -16.31 13.12 -3.91
C LEU A 70 -16.82 12.27 -2.74
N ALA A 71 -17.31 11.08 -3.03
CA ALA A 71 -17.67 10.12 -1.99
C ALA A 71 -16.43 9.62 -1.27
N VAL A 72 -16.53 9.26 0.00
CA VAL A 72 -15.44 8.67 0.78
C VAL A 72 -14.90 7.42 0.08
N ARG A 73 -15.77 6.60 -0.52
CA ARG A 73 -15.39 5.46 -1.36
C ARG A 73 -14.38 5.85 -2.44
N ASP A 74 -14.70 6.91 -3.20
CA ASP A 74 -13.83 7.37 -4.29
C ASP A 74 -12.52 7.94 -3.76
N LEU A 75 -12.57 8.67 -2.65
CA LEU A 75 -11.37 9.21 -2.00
C LEU A 75 -10.43 8.08 -1.54
N LEU A 76 -10.95 6.99 -0.96
CA LEU A 76 -10.14 5.82 -0.60
C LEU A 76 -9.53 5.15 -1.83
N VAL A 77 -10.29 5.08 -2.93
CA VAL A 77 -9.77 4.59 -4.23
C VAL A 77 -8.64 5.48 -4.74
N TYR A 78 -8.83 6.81 -4.82
CA TYR A 78 -7.79 7.75 -5.23
C TYR A 78 -6.54 7.67 -4.34
N MET A 79 -6.75 7.61 -3.03
CA MET A 79 -5.66 7.49 -2.02
C MET A 79 -4.78 6.26 -2.29
N ILE A 80 -5.35 5.14 -2.66
CA ILE A 80 -4.61 3.90 -2.88
C ILE A 80 -4.09 3.81 -4.32
N ASN A 81 -4.95 4.07 -5.33
CA ASN A 81 -4.64 3.77 -6.73
C ASN A 81 -3.75 4.82 -7.39
N GLU A 82 -3.98 6.11 -7.12
CA GLU A 82 -3.12 7.21 -7.58
C GLU A 82 -2.10 7.61 -6.53
N SER A 83 -2.17 7.00 -5.34
CA SER A 83 -1.44 7.48 -4.18
C SER A 83 -1.73 8.95 -3.90
N ASP A 84 -2.97 9.41 -4.13
CA ASP A 84 -3.37 10.81 -4.11
C ASP A 84 -3.24 11.41 -2.71
N ASN A 85 -2.45 12.47 -2.60
CA ASN A 85 -2.17 13.13 -1.32
C ASN A 85 -3.31 14.05 -0.89
N THR A 86 -4.04 14.64 -1.84
CA THR A 86 -5.24 15.43 -1.56
C THR A 86 -6.34 14.54 -1.00
N ALA A 87 -6.59 13.37 -1.62
CA ALA A 87 -7.50 12.37 -1.06
C ALA A 87 -7.10 11.94 0.35
N THR A 88 -5.81 11.68 0.56
CA THR A 88 -5.29 11.32 1.88
C THR A 88 -5.57 12.40 2.91
N LYS A 89 -5.29 13.66 2.59
CA LYS A 89 -5.55 14.81 3.47
C LYS A 89 -7.04 14.95 3.78
N MET A 90 -7.91 14.82 2.77
CA MET A 90 -9.36 14.91 2.97
C MET A 90 -9.89 13.81 3.91
N ILE A 91 -9.39 12.59 3.77
CA ILE A 91 -9.75 11.47 4.66
C ILE A 91 -9.21 11.71 6.08
N LEU A 92 -7.96 12.17 6.22
CA LEU A 92 -7.38 12.49 7.53
C LEU A 92 -8.09 13.65 8.21
N ASP A 93 -8.45 14.71 7.47
CA ASP A 93 -9.20 15.85 8.00
C ASP A 93 -10.59 15.42 8.51
N ARG A 94 -11.24 14.49 7.80
CA ARG A 94 -12.57 13.96 8.20
C ARG A 94 -12.49 13.03 9.42
N MET A 95 -11.44 12.24 9.54
CA MET A 95 -11.30 11.29 10.63
C MET A 95 -10.67 11.89 11.89
N GLY A 96 -9.72 12.82 11.69
CA GLY A 96 -8.79 13.28 12.71
C GLY A 96 -7.54 12.39 12.81
N LEU A 97 -6.35 13.00 12.82
CA LEU A 97 -5.08 12.26 12.91
C LEU A 97 -4.99 11.45 14.22
N GLY A 98 -5.42 12.04 15.35
CA GLY A 98 -5.45 11.36 16.65
C GLY A 98 -6.30 10.08 16.65
N TYR A 99 -7.45 10.10 15.95
CA TYR A 99 -8.26 8.90 15.79
C TYR A 99 -7.47 7.80 15.03
N VAL A 100 -6.81 8.17 13.93
CA VAL A 100 -6.02 7.22 13.13
C VAL A 100 -4.89 6.62 13.97
N GLN A 101 -4.16 7.43 14.73
CA GLN A 101 -3.10 6.98 15.64
C GLN A 101 -3.62 5.97 16.67
N GLN A 102 -4.80 6.23 17.26
CA GLN A 102 -5.43 5.35 18.24
C GLN A 102 -5.84 3.98 17.65
N GLN A 103 -6.06 3.88 16.33
CA GLN A 103 -6.39 2.60 15.71
C GLN A 103 -5.16 1.70 15.52
N PHE A 104 -3.94 2.24 15.47
CA PHE A 104 -2.73 1.46 15.15
C PHE A 104 -2.50 0.29 16.10
N PRO A 105 -2.56 0.44 17.44
CA PRO A 105 -2.47 -0.71 18.36
C PRO A 105 -3.61 -1.73 18.14
N ARG A 106 -4.83 -1.27 17.85
CA ARG A 106 -5.98 -2.13 17.56
C ARG A 106 -5.79 -2.97 16.30
N ILE A 107 -5.11 -2.41 15.29
CA ILE A 107 -4.75 -3.09 14.05
C ILE A 107 -3.60 -4.09 14.30
N GLY A 108 -2.84 -3.93 15.38
CA GLY A 108 -1.63 -4.70 15.72
C GLY A 108 -0.34 -4.06 15.22
N LEU A 109 -0.34 -2.75 14.98
CA LEU A 109 0.83 -1.96 14.61
C LEU A 109 1.49 -1.42 15.87
N LEU A 110 2.72 -1.87 16.16
CA LEU A 110 3.51 -1.47 17.31
C LEU A 110 4.63 -0.50 16.94
N TYR A 111 5.15 -0.64 15.74
CA TYR A 111 6.28 0.14 15.22
C TYR A 111 5.88 1.13 14.13
N THR A 112 4.75 0.90 13.44
CA THR A 112 4.24 1.86 12.44
C THR A 112 3.67 3.08 13.13
N GLY A 113 4.13 4.25 12.74
CA GLY A 113 3.69 5.54 13.27
C GLY A 113 3.25 6.50 12.16
N ILE A 114 2.25 7.34 12.47
CA ILE A 114 1.79 8.42 11.60
C ILE A 114 1.88 9.75 12.34
N TYR A 115 2.49 10.75 11.71
CA TYR A 115 2.74 12.07 12.24
C TYR A 115 2.32 13.13 11.23
N GLU A 116 1.85 14.27 11.70
CA GLU A 116 1.40 15.37 10.83
C GLU A 116 2.51 15.85 9.91
N GLU A 117 3.71 15.99 10.42
CA GLU A 117 4.89 16.42 9.67
C GLU A 117 5.26 15.43 8.57
N GLY A 118 5.19 14.11 8.84
CA GLY A 118 5.45 13.05 7.88
C GLY A 118 4.39 12.98 6.76
N MET A 119 3.27 13.69 6.90
CA MET A 119 2.29 13.88 5.84
C MET A 119 2.56 15.13 4.99
N SER A 120 3.51 15.98 5.40
CA SER A 120 3.88 17.19 4.67
C SER A 120 4.82 16.87 3.51
N ILE A 121 4.50 17.38 2.31
CA ILE A 121 5.34 17.22 1.10
C ILE A 121 6.21 18.48 0.87
N LYS A 122 6.36 19.30 1.86
CA LYS A 122 7.34 20.41 1.79
C LYS A 122 8.72 19.78 1.75
N GLY A 123 9.45 19.97 0.64
CA GLY A 123 10.77 19.39 0.44
C GLY A 123 11.71 19.68 1.59
N GLY A 124 12.32 18.64 2.16
CA GLY A 124 13.23 18.72 3.28
C GLY A 124 13.11 17.53 4.23
N ARG A 125 13.97 17.49 5.25
CA ARG A 125 13.82 16.58 6.39
C ARG A 125 12.69 17.11 7.27
N VAL A 126 11.77 16.24 7.67
CA VAL A 126 10.79 16.52 8.71
C VAL A 126 11.31 16.01 10.05
N ALA A 127 10.93 16.64 11.16
CA ALA A 127 11.37 16.20 12.48
C ALA A 127 10.80 14.81 12.82
N HIS A 128 9.56 14.57 12.43
CA HIS A 128 8.89 13.28 12.67
C HIS A 128 8.37 12.72 11.34
N GLU A 129 9.06 11.72 10.81
CA GLU A 129 8.67 10.99 9.61
C GLU A 129 7.65 9.89 9.98
N ASN A 130 6.81 9.51 9.05
CA ASN A 130 5.99 8.33 9.19
C ASN A 130 6.86 7.07 9.01
N TYR A 131 6.78 6.14 9.94
CA TYR A 131 7.59 4.92 9.92
C TYR A 131 6.73 3.67 9.77
N THR A 132 7.35 2.62 9.24
CA THR A 132 6.78 1.28 9.18
C THR A 132 7.86 0.21 9.12
N THR A 133 7.48 -1.06 9.29
CA THR A 133 8.33 -2.23 9.12
C THR A 133 7.81 -3.16 8.04
N ALA A 134 8.68 -3.99 7.47
CA ALA A 134 8.26 -4.97 6.47
C ALA A 134 7.33 -6.03 7.06
N ARG A 135 7.55 -6.42 8.33
CA ARG A 135 6.67 -7.34 9.06
C ARG A 135 5.26 -6.81 9.18
N GLU A 136 5.11 -5.58 9.67
CA GLU A 136 3.78 -4.99 9.91
C GLU A 136 3.00 -4.78 8.61
N MET A 137 3.64 -4.30 7.55
CA MET A 137 2.98 -4.16 6.25
C MET A 137 2.53 -5.51 5.68
N THR A 138 3.36 -6.57 5.81
CA THR A 138 2.99 -7.92 5.36
C THR A 138 1.83 -8.48 6.20
N MET A 139 1.83 -8.25 7.52
CA MET A 139 0.74 -8.62 8.42
C MET A 139 -0.57 -7.91 8.05
N LEU A 140 -0.53 -6.62 7.71
CA LEU A 140 -1.74 -5.91 7.26
C LEU A 140 -2.33 -6.52 6.00
N LEU A 141 -1.50 -6.85 5.02
CA LEU A 141 -1.96 -7.51 3.80
C LEU A 141 -2.53 -8.89 4.08
N GLU A 142 -1.92 -9.68 4.98
CA GLU A 142 -2.44 -10.98 5.41
C GLU A 142 -3.83 -10.84 6.06
N LYS A 143 -4.00 -9.88 6.97
CA LYS A 143 -5.30 -9.61 7.62
C LYS A 143 -6.37 -9.20 6.61
N ILE A 144 -6.04 -8.33 5.65
CA ILE A 144 -6.95 -7.95 4.57
C ILE A 144 -7.34 -9.17 3.73
N TYR A 145 -6.36 -10.00 3.35
CA TYR A 145 -6.60 -11.21 2.56
C TYR A 145 -7.51 -12.21 3.27
N LYS A 146 -7.32 -12.40 4.58
CA LYS A 146 -8.09 -13.35 5.41
C LYS A 146 -9.48 -12.85 5.82
N GLY A 147 -9.82 -11.60 5.55
CA GLY A 147 -11.07 -11.02 6.03
C GLY A 147 -11.04 -10.56 7.49
N GLU A 148 -9.84 -10.37 8.06
CA GLU A 148 -9.61 -10.12 9.49
C GLU A 148 -9.19 -8.66 9.79
N ALA A 149 -9.08 -7.80 8.78
CA ALA A 149 -8.53 -6.46 8.97
C ALA A 149 -9.49 -5.48 9.68
N VAL A 150 -10.74 -5.71 9.75
CA VAL A 150 -11.79 -5.02 10.54
C VAL A 150 -12.95 -5.98 10.72
N ASP A 151 -13.49 -6.42 9.59
CA ASP A 151 -14.47 -7.44 9.36
C ASP A 151 -14.37 -7.89 7.90
N LYS A 152 -15.12 -8.93 7.54
CA LYS A 152 -15.06 -9.51 6.20
C LYS A 152 -15.47 -8.52 5.10
N PRO A 153 -16.61 -7.79 5.19
CA PRO A 153 -17.00 -6.82 4.16
C PRO A 153 -15.96 -5.69 3.96
N SER A 154 -15.40 -5.16 5.05
CA SER A 154 -14.35 -4.14 4.99
C SER A 154 -13.09 -4.66 4.32
N SER A 155 -12.69 -5.90 4.65
CA SER A 155 -11.50 -6.52 4.07
C SER A 155 -11.68 -6.80 2.58
N GLU A 156 -12.86 -7.26 2.15
CA GLU A 156 -13.20 -7.46 0.73
C GLU A 156 -13.14 -6.13 -0.04
N PHE A 157 -13.71 -5.06 0.51
CA PHE A 157 -13.61 -3.72 -0.08
C PHE A 157 -12.15 -3.26 -0.21
N MET A 158 -11.34 -3.39 0.86
CA MET A 158 -9.93 -3.00 0.82
C MET A 158 -9.13 -3.82 -0.18
N LEU A 159 -9.40 -5.12 -0.26
CA LEU A 159 -8.75 -6.02 -1.21
C LEU A 159 -9.10 -5.63 -2.66
N GLU A 160 -10.38 -5.33 -2.93
CA GLU A 160 -10.81 -4.81 -4.24
C GLU A 160 -10.07 -3.53 -4.61
N VAL A 161 -9.98 -2.56 -3.68
CA VAL A 161 -9.25 -1.31 -3.90
C VAL A 161 -7.76 -1.57 -4.18
N LEU A 162 -7.13 -2.51 -3.45
CA LEU A 162 -5.73 -2.88 -3.67
C LEU A 162 -5.50 -3.62 -4.99
N LYS A 163 -6.48 -4.33 -5.53
CA LYS A 163 -6.42 -5.02 -6.84
C LYS A 163 -6.57 -4.09 -8.03
N ARG A 164 -7.25 -2.95 -7.89
CA ARG A 164 -7.51 -2.03 -9.01
C ARG A 164 -6.23 -1.56 -9.70
N PRO A 165 -6.25 -1.31 -11.01
CA PRO A 165 -5.12 -0.74 -11.75
C PRO A 165 -4.60 0.54 -11.09
N LYS A 166 -3.29 0.70 -11.05
CA LYS A 166 -2.62 1.83 -10.40
C LYS A 166 -2.00 2.78 -11.41
N ALA A 167 -2.05 4.08 -11.11
CA ALA A 167 -1.29 5.09 -11.85
C ALA A 167 0.24 4.84 -11.75
N VAL A 168 0.70 4.29 -10.61
CA VAL A 168 2.09 3.85 -10.44
C VAL A 168 2.11 2.33 -10.34
N PRO A 169 2.56 1.63 -11.38
CA PRO A 169 2.64 0.17 -11.36
C PRO A 169 3.53 -0.36 -10.24
N SER A 170 3.17 -1.51 -9.68
CA SER A 170 4.00 -2.25 -8.75
C SER A 170 5.33 -2.63 -9.40
N ARG A 171 6.41 -2.49 -8.63
CA ARG A 171 7.74 -2.94 -9.02
C ARG A 171 7.84 -4.46 -8.88
N LEU A 172 7.12 -5.00 -7.90
CA LEU A 172 6.97 -6.45 -7.71
C LEU A 172 6.24 -7.07 -8.90
N ALA A 173 5.19 -6.41 -9.42
CA ALA A 173 4.47 -6.88 -10.61
C ALA A 173 5.35 -6.97 -11.86
N LYS A 174 6.38 -6.12 -12.00
CA LYS A 174 7.33 -6.19 -13.13
C LYS A 174 8.15 -7.48 -13.16
N GLY A 175 8.27 -8.17 -12.05
CA GLY A 175 8.90 -9.49 -11.97
C GLY A 175 8.00 -10.65 -12.40
N LEU A 176 6.73 -10.36 -12.72
CA LEU A 176 5.72 -11.34 -13.08
C LEU A 176 5.44 -11.34 -14.59
N PRO A 177 4.93 -12.44 -15.13
CA PRO A 177 4.34 -12.47 -16.46
C PRO A 177 3.09 -11.59 -16.55
N ALA A 178 2.74 -11.18 -17.77
CA ALA A 178 1.51 -10.46 -18.01
C ALA A 178 0.27 -11.29 -17.62
N GLY A 179 -0.74 -10.63 -17.06
CA GLY A 179 -2.02 -11.26 -16.71
C GLY A 179 -2.12 -11.83 -15.30
N TRP A 180 -1.06 -11.74 -14.49
CA TRP A 180 -1.15 -12.13 -13.08
C TRP A 180 -1.81 -11.05 -12.23
N GLU A 181 -2.75 -11.48 -11.39
CA GLU A 181 -3.44 -10.60 -10.47
C GLU A 181 -2.60 -10.33 -9.22
N ILE A 182 -2.53 -9.07 -8.86
CA ILE A 182 -1.87 -8.63 -7.62
C ILE A 182 -2.68 -7.52 -6.95
N ALA A 183 -2.74 -7.55 -5.63
CA ALA A 183 -3.23 -6.46 -4.80
C ALA A 183 -2.02 -5.75 -4.18
N HIS A 184 -1.82 -4.43 -4.43
CA HIS A 184 -0.57 -3.80 -4.00
C HIS A 184 -0.68 -2.34 -3.61
N LYS A 185 0.34 -1.87 -2.88
CA LYS A 185 0.63 -0.46 -2.65
C LYS A 185 2.12 -0.20 -2.75
N THR A 186 2.49 0.84 -3.49
CA THR A 186 3.88 1.32 -3.60
C THR A 186 4.15 2.50 -2.67
N GLY A 187 5.40 2.67 -2.27
CA GLY A 187 5.91 3.83 -1.55
C GLY A 187 7.16 4.41 -2.23
N LEU A 188 7.27 5.73 -2.28
CA LEU A 188 8.44 6.43 -2.81
C LEU A 188 8.64 7.74 -2.08
N LEU A 189 9.82 7.90 -1.48
CA LEU A 189 10.34 9.15 -0.92
C LEU A 189 11.79 9.31 -1.35
N ARG A 190 12.39 10.46 -1.00
CA ARG A 190 13.84 10.64 -1.19
C ARG A 190 14.58 9.51 -0.46
N GLN A 191 15.38 8.75 -1.19
CA GLN A 191 16.17 7.61 -0.70
C GLN A 191 15.37 6.41 -0.18
N ALA A 192 14.04 6.37 -0.32
CA ALA A 192 13.21 5.24 0.05
C ALA A 192 12.35 4.77 -1.12
N CYS A 193 12.33 3.46 -1.38
CA CYS A 193 11.56 2.85 -2.46
C CYS A 193 10.97 1.53 -1.98
N HIS A 194 9.65 1.45 -1.93
CA HIS A 194 8.92 0.36 -1.30
C HIS A 194 7.88 -0.23 -2.23
N ASP A 195 7.59 -1.51 -2.02
CA ASP A 195 6.42 -2.16 -2.60
C ASP A 195 5.91 -3.25 -1.65
N SER A 196 4.60 -3.31 -1.48
CA SER A 196 3.93 -4.28 -0.64
C SER A 196 2.74 -4.85 -1.42
N ALA A 197 2.70 -6.17 -1.59
CA ALA A 197 1.73 -6.81 -2.47
C ALA A 197 1.28 -8.19 -1.99
N ILE A 198 0.03 -8.56 -2.36
CA ILE A 198 -0.48 -9.92 -2.35
C ILE A 198 -0.43 -10.42 -3.79
N PHE A 199 0.08 -11.61 -3.98
CA PHE A 199 0.15 -12.31 -5.25
C PHE A 199 -0.86 -13.45 -5.27
N PHE A 200 -1.70 -13.49 -6.29
CA PHE A 200 -2.66 -14.56 -6.49
C PHE A 200 -2.08 -15.56 -7.48
N THR A 201 -1.77 -16.76 -7.00
CA THR A 201 -1.02 -17.75 -7.81
C THR A 201 -1.65 -19.14 -7.77
N PRO A 202 -1.49 -19.96 -8.85
CA PRO A 202 -2.05 -21.30 -8.91
C PRO A 202 -1.57 -22.24 -7.80
N ASN A 203 -0.38 -22.02 -7.25
CA ASN A 203 0.22 -22.89 -6.21
C ASN A 203 0.06 -22.35 -4.80
N GLY A 204 -0.78 -21.35 -4.62
CA GLY A 204 -1.07 -20.70 -3.35
C GLY A 204 -0.66 -19.24 -3.35
N ASP A 205 -1.43 -18.43 -2.63
CA ASP A 205 -1.24 -17.01 -2.56
C ASP A 205 -0.19 -16.64 -1.50
N TYR A 206 0.52 -15.55 -1.73
CA TYR A 206 1.50 -15.04 -0.77
C TYR A 206 1.51 -13.51 -0.71
N ALA A 207 1.84 -12.99 0.44
CA ALA A 207 2.09 -11.56 0.65
C ALA A 207 3.59 -11.29 0.72
N MET A 208 4.04 -10.20 0.11
CA MET A 208 5.45 -9.79 0.11
C MET A 208 5.56 -8.29 0.28
N THR A 209 6.39 -7.87 1.22
CA THR A 209 6.78 -6.47 1.40
C THR A 209 8.27 -6.34 1.24
N VAL A 210 8.70 -5.39 0.42
CA VAL A 210 10.11 -5.01 0.24
C VAL A 210 10.24 -3.52 0.53
N LEU A 211 10.97 -3.21 1.59
CA LEU A 211 11.33 -1.85 1.96
C LEU A 211 12.81 -1.63 1.64
N THR A 212 13.14 -0.50 1.05
CA THR A 212 14.54 -0.10 0.82
C THR A 212 14.74 1.35 1.26
N GLY A 213 15.84 1.61 1.95
CA GLY A 213 16.20 2.93 2.46
C GLY A 213 17.63 3.31 2.08
N GLN A 214 17.99 4.57 2.31
CA GLN A 214 19.32 5.12 2.00
C GLN A 214 19.75 4.87 0.53
N ASN A 215 18.77 4.81 -0.38
CA ASN A 215 19.02 4.49 -1.78
C ASN A 215 19.80 5.61 -2.46
N GLN A 216 21.00 5.30 -2.95
CA GLN A 216 21.78 6.18 -3.83
C GLN A 216 21.17 6.23 -5.24
N SER A 217 20.48 5.16 -5.66
CA SER A 217 19.84 5.05 -6.97
C SER A 217 18.48 4.38 -6.88
N TYR A 218 17.44 5.09 -7.31
CA TYR A 218 16.09 4.52 -7.44
C TYR A 218 16.03 3.38 -8.46
N SER A 219 16.85 3.43 -9.51
CA SER A 219 16.90 2.39 -10.52
C SER A 219 17.37 1.08 -9.92
N GLN A 220 18.43 1.11 -9.11
CA GLN A 220 18.96 -0.08 -8.42
C GLN A 220 17.93 -0.64 -7.44
N ALA A 221 17.30 0.21 -6.61
CA ALA A 221 16.26 -0.21 -5.68
C ALA A 221 15.06 -0.87 -6.41
N LYS A 222 14.58 -0.25 -7.49
CA LYS A 222 13.50 -0.83 -8.31
C LYS A 222 13.90 -2.16 -8.94
N THR A 223 15.13 -2.28 -9.41
CA THR A 223 15.67 -3.52 -10.01
C THR A 223 15.75 -4.62 -8.95
N LEU A 224 16.22 -4.31 -7.73
CA LEU A 224 16.25 -5.27 -6.62
C LEU A 224 14.85 -5.80 -6.31
N ILE A 225 13.87 -4.90 -6.13
CA ILE A 225 12.48 -5.28 -5.85
C ILE A 225 11.94 -6.19 -6.95
N THR A 226 12.15 -5.84 -8.22
CA THR A 226 11.71 -6.66 -9.38
C THR A 226 12.40 -8.04 -9.41
N LYS A 227 13.70 -8.11 -9.10
CA LYS A 227 14.43 -9.39 -9.05
C LYS A 227 13.91 -10.29 -7.93
N LEU A 228 13.64 -9.74 -6.75
CA LEU A 228 13.08 -10.50 -5.63
C LEU A 228 11.71 -11.08 -6.00
N ALA A 229 10.84 -10.31 -6.64
CA ALA A 229 9.55 -10.80 -7.12
C ALA A 229 9.71 -11.93 -8.15
N HIS A 230 10.66 -11.81 -9.08
CA HIS A 230 10.91 -12.83 -10.09
C HIS A 230 11.38 -14.16 -9.46
N VAL A 231 12.34 -14.10 -8.54
CA VAL A 231 12.83 -15.30 -7.82
C VAL A 231 11.71 -15.94 -7.00
N THR A 232 10.92 -15.14 -6.29
CA THR A 232 9.81 -15.63 -5.48
C THR A 232 8.74 -16.28 -6.35
N PHE A 233 8.35 -15.58 -7.42
CA PHE A 233 7.37 -16.08 -8.38
C PHE A 233 7.76 -17.44 -8.96
N ALA A 234 9.03 -17.64 -9.29
CA ALA A 234 9.53 -18.90 -9.82
C ALA A 234 9.18 -20.11 -8.94
N ASN A 235 9.05 -19.93 -7.62
CA ASN A 235 8.68 -20.99 -6.69
C ASN A 235 7.15 -21.22 -6.60
N TYR A 236 6.32 -20.26 -7.03
CA TYR A 236 4.86 -20.32 -6.95
C TYR A 236 4.17 -20.54 -8.32
N ALA A 237 4.89 -20.40 -9.41
CA ALA A 237 4.32 -20.43 -10.77
C ALA A 237 3.83 -21.80 -11.24
N GLY A 238 4.31 -22.89 -10.63
CA GLY A 238 3.96 -24.25 -10.99
C GLY A 238 4.56 -24.76 -12.32
N PRO A 239 4.57 -26.07 -12.54
CA PRO A 239 5.25 -26.70 -13.69
C PRO A 239 4.68 -26.26 -15.04
N ARG A 240 3.37 -26.04 -15.15
CA ARG A 240 2.70 -25.64 -16.41
C ARG A 240 3.13 -24.27 -16.92
N TYR A 241 3.54 -23.38 -16.04
CA TYR A 241 3.99 -22.05 -16.45
C TYR A 241 5.31 -22.10 -17.24
N TYR A 242 6.27 -22.92 -16.79
CA TYR A 242 7.57 -23.07 -17.49
C TYR A 242 7.44 -23.73 -18.84
N ALA A 243 6.41 -24.55 -19.06
CA ALA A 243 6.13 -25.18 -20.36
C ALA A 243 5.60 -24.18 -21.40
N GLN A 244 4.99 -23.04 -20.97
CA GLN A 244 4.40 -22.01 -21.84
C GLN A 244 5.26 -20.75 -21.98
N ALA A 245 6.31 -20.59 -21.16
CA ALA A 245 7.18 -19.43 -21.25
C ALA A 245 7.94 -19.44 -22.60
N PRO A 246 7.87 -18.33 -23.38
CA PRO A 246 8.62 -18.27 -24.63
C PRO A 246 10.10 -18.47 -24.33
N ARG A 247 10.72 -19.47 -24.96
CA ARG A 247 12.16 -19.71 -24.84
C ARG A 247 12.89 -18.42 -25.23
N ARG A 248 13.54 -17.76 -24.27
CA ARG A 248 14.42 -16.63 -24.57
C ARG A 248 15.46 -17.10 -25.56
N ARG A 249 15.38 -16.65 -26.83
CA ARG A 249 16.47 -16.82 -27.77
C ARG A 249 17.72 -16.21 -27.15
N ARG A 250 18.69 -17.05 -26.82
CA ARG A 250 20.03 -16.57 -26.49
C ARG A 250 20.56 -15.83 -27.73
N ARG A 251 20.78 -14.54 -27.61
CA ARG A 251 21.64 -13.77 -28.48
C ARG A 251 23.00 -13.68 -27.84
#